data_2625e3b35c76abb27681b3a2a0bd83e8
#
_entry.id   2625e3b35c76abb27681b3a2a0bd83e8
#
_cell.length_a   1.000
_cell.length_b   1.000
_cell.length_c   1.000
_cell.angle_alpha   90.00
_cell.angle_beta   90.00
_cell.angle_gamma   90.00
#
_symmetry.space_group_name_H-M   'P 1'
#
loop_
_entity.id
_entity.type
_entity.pdbx_description
1 polymer ?
#
loop_
_entity_poly.entity_id
_entity_poly.type
_entity_poly.pdbx_seq_one_letter_code
_entity_poly.pdbx_strand_id
1 'polypeptide(L)'
;LRVEKILYQQTRLMAATSFCPEPRTGAMGSVYEVRSDISQAGTMGNISAAWAEHLPERENLSPLAAAFANPANEFASGILNEFLHIWPYRDLNQWAEVDEATSKLAGWRDCSDPYLVSRKSEIWRPVDYSPMR
;
A
#
# COMPACT_ATOMS: atom_id res chain seq x y z
N LEU A 1 -25.97 -2.88 12.78
CA LEU A 1 -25.44 -1.73 12.03
C LEU A 1 -26.58 -0.74 11.82
N ARG A 2 -26.43 0.49 12.33
CA ARG A 2 -27.44 1.53 12.10
C ARG A 2 -27.15 2.18 10.75
N VAL A 3 -27.81 1.67 9.73
CA VAL A 3 -27.68 2.09 8.31
C VAL A 3 -27.96 3.60 8.14
N GLU A 4 -28.81 4.15 8.99
CA GLU A 4 -29.18 5.58 9.01
C GLU A 4 -28.00 6.55 9.25
N LYS A 5 -26.85 6.03 9.72
CA LYS A 5 -25.65 6.83 9.95
C LYS A 5 -24.58 6.69 8.85
N ILE A 6 -24.84 5.87 7.85
CA ILE A 6 -23.92 5.69 6.70
C ILE A 6 -24.39 6.60 5.58
N LEU A 7 -23.65 7.66 5.33
CA LEU A 7 -23.93 8.58 4.22
C LEU A 7 -23.29 8.12 2.91
N TYR A 8 -22.17 7.40 3.00
CA TYR A 8 -21.45 6.90 1.86
C TYR A 8 -20.64 5.67 2.24
N GLN A 9 -20.61 4.67 1.38
CA GLN A 9 -19.78 3.47 1.52
C GLN A 9 -19.21 3.09 0.16
N GLN A 10 -17.91 2.80 0.13
CA GLN A 10 -17.22 2.25 -1.02
C GLN A 10 -16.53 0.94 -0.61
N THR A 11 -16.66 -0.08 -1.44
CA THR A 11 -15.99 -1.36 -1.26
C THR A 11 -15.10 -1.63 -2.47
N ARG A 12 -13.89 -2.13 -2.21
CA ARG A 12 -12.95 -2.57 -3.23
C ARG A 12 -12.59 -4.03 -2.96
N LEU A 13 -12.57 -4.84 -4.00
CA LEU A 13 -12.09 -6.21 -3.94
C LEU A 13 -10.74 -6.27 -4.65
N MET A 14 -9.69 -6.59 -3.91
CA MET A 14 -8.31 -6.63 -4.39
C MET A 14 -7.68 -7.97 -4.02
N ALA A 15 -6.70 -8.42 -4.79
CA ALA A 15 -5.92 -9.61 -4.52
C ALA A 15 -4.59 -9.24 -3.86
N ALA A 16 -4.12 -10.06 -2.94
CA ALA A 16 -2.78 -9.94 -2.40
C ALA A 16 -1.74 -10.17 -3.51
N THR A 17 -0.69 -9.34 -3.53
CA THR A 17 0.46 -9.55 -4.43
C THR A 17 1.30 -10.74 -3.96
N SER A 18 2.19 -11.26 -4.82
CA SER A 18 3.08 -12.37 -4.48
C SER A 18 4.06 -12.05 -3.34
N PHE A 19 4.33 -10.78 -3.10
CA PHE A 19 5.19 -10.27 -2.03
C PHE A 19 4.40 -9.66 -0.87
N CYS A 20 3.07 -9.76 -0.87
CA CYS A 20 2.26 -9.32 0.26
C CYS A 20 2.60 -10.19 1.48
N PRO A 21 3.00 -9.60 2.62
CA PRO A 21 3.24 -10.39 3.82
C PRO A 21 1.95 -11.03 4.32
N GLU A 22 2.10 -12.14 5.06
CA GLU A 22 0.98 -12.77 5.74
C GLU A 22 0.31 -11.80 6.73
N PRO A 23 -1.03 -11.83 6.83
CA PRO A 23 -1.75 -10.97 7.74
C PRO A 23 -1.27 -11.15 9.18
N ARG A 24 -0.99 -10.05 9.86
CA ARG A 24 -0.53 -10.04 11.25
C ARG A 24 -1.55 -9.35 12.14
N THR A 25 -1.66 -9.84 13.36
CA THR A 25 -2.36 -9.17 14.46
C THR A 25 -1.36 -8.55 15.42
N GLY A 26 -1.77 -7.49 16.14
CA GLY A 26 -0.89 -6.74 17.02
C GLY A 26 -0.35 -5.47 16.38
N ALA A 27 0.20 -4.61 17.20
CA ALA A 27 0.71 -3.30 16.77
C ALA A 27 1.95 -3.46 15.89
N MET A 28 1.86 -3.00 14.65
CA MET A 28 3.01 -2.81 13.78
C MET A 28 3.50 -1.35 13.80
N GLY A 29 2.63 -0.42 14.17
CA GLY A 29 2.90 1.00 14.29
C GLY A 29 1.70 1.73 14.87
N SER A 30 1.87 3.00 15.26
CA SER A 30 0.76 3.84 15.73
C SER A 30 0.12 4.65 14.60
N VAL A 31 0.78 4.75 13.46
CA VAL A 31 0.27 5.34 12.23
C VAL A 31 0.62 4.44 11.03
N TYR A 32 -0.22 4.48 10.02
CA TYR A 32 -0.06 3.69 8.80
C TYR A 32 -0.19 4.61 7.60
N GLU A 33 0.77 4.58 6.70
CA GLU A 33 0.62 5.20 5.40
C GLU A 33 -0.06 4.20 4.46
N VAL A 34 -1.17 4.62 3.88
CA VAL A 34 -1.90 3.87 2.85
C VAL A 34 -1.70 4.59 1.54
N ARG A 35 -0.98 3.95 0.63
CA ARG A 35 -0.77 4.45 -0.72
C ARG A 35 -1.67 3.72 -1.71
N SER A 36 -2.29 4.49 -2.59
CA SER A 36 -3.08 3.99 -3.70
C SER A 36 -2.48 4.57 -4.99
N ASP A 37 -1.80 3.74 -5.72
CA ASP A 37 -1.14 4.06 -6.98
C ASP A 37 -1.99 3.57 -8.13
N ILE A 38 -2.28 4.43 -9.09
CA ILE A 38 -2.97 4.06 -10.34
C ILE A 38 -1.92 3.95 -11.43
N SER A 39 -1.82 2.78 -12.05
CA SER A 39 -0.86 2.52 -13.11
C SER A 39 -1.49 2.60 -14.50
N GLN A 40 -0.63 2.68 -15.50
CA GLN A 40 -1.04 2.51 -16.90
C GLN A 40 -1.60 1.10 -17.10
N ALA A 41 -2.59 0.97 -17.97
CA ALA A 41 -3.18 -0.33 -18.27
C ALA A 41 -2.13 -1.33 -18.78
N GLY A 42 -2.16 -2.55 -18.24
CA GLY A 42 -1.26 -3.62 -18.63
C GLY A 42 0.13 -3.59 -17.99
N THR A 43 0.46 -2.60 -17.14
CA THR A 43 1.80 -2.47 -16.54
C THR A 43 1.93 -3.07 -15.14
N MET A 44 0.86 -3.61 -14.56
CA MET A 44 0.88 -4.16 -13.19
C MET A 44 1.89 -5.30 -13.02
N GLY A 45 2.10 -6.12 -14.05
CA GLY A 45 3.13 -7.17 -14.04
C GLY A 45 4.54 -6.60 -13.93
N ASN A 46 4.83 -5.50 -14.62
CA ASN A 46 6.11 -4.81 -14.55
C ASN A 46 6.35 -4.21 -13.16
N ILE A 47 5.33 -3.57 -12.60
CA ILE A 47 5.38 -3.01 -11.24
C ILE A 47 5.63 -4.12 -10.22
N SER A 48 4.91 -5.22 -10.31
CA SER A 48 5.07 -6.36 -9.39
C SER A 48 6.46 -6.97 -9.45
N ALA A 49 7.03 -7.13 -10.65
CA ALA A 49 8.38 -7.64 -10.82
C ALA A 49 9.44 -6.69 -10.24
N ALA A 50 9.34 -5.41 -10.54
CA ALA A 50 10.26 -4.39 -10.02
C ALA A 50 10.17 -4.26 -8.49
N TRP A 51 8.97 -4.34 -7.92
CA TRP A 51 8.78 -4.35 -6.47
C TRP A 51 9.40 -5.58 -5.82
N ALA A 52 9.21 -6.78 -6.37
CA ALA A 52 9.82 -7.99 -5.84
C ALA A 52 11.36 -7.90 -5.78
N GLU A 53 11.98 -7.22 -6.74
CA GLU A 53 13.42 -7.00 -6.81
C GLU A 53 13.92 -5.99 -5.76
N HIS A 54 13.24 -4.85 -5.60
CA HIS A 54 13.72 -3.73 -4.78
C HIS A 54 13.10 -3.66 -3.38
N LEU A 55 12.02 -4.40 -3.10
CA LEU A 55 11.34 -4.40 -1.82
C LEU A 55 12.25 -4.76 -0.64
N PRO A 56 13.17 -5.77 -0.72
CA PRO A 56 14.03 -6.11 0.41
C PRO A 56 14.88 -4.93 0.90
N GLU A 57 15.37 -4.09 0.00
CA GLU A 57 16.13 -2.89 0.37
C GLU A 57 15.24 -1.86 1.07
N ARG A 58 14.03 -1.65 0.56
CA ARG A 58 13.05 -0.72 1.14
C ARG A 58 12.58 -1.17 2.53
N GLU A 59 12.40 -2.47 2.75
CA GLU A 59 11.96 -3.03 4.02
C GLU A 59 12.99 -2.88 5.15
N ASN A 60 14.27 -2.64 4.85
CA ASN A 60 15.26 -2.29 5.87
C ASN A 60 14.96 -0.94 6.56
N LEU A 61 14.18 -0.07 5.92
CA LEU A 61 13.79 1.22 6.49
C LEU A 61 12.48 1.14 7.27
N SER A 62 11.52 0.38 6.78
CA SER A 62 10.24 0.12 7.43
C SER A 62 9.59 -1.10 6.76
N PRO A 63 9.03 -2.05 7.53
CA PRO A 63 8.44 -3.26 6.96
C PRO A 63 7.18 -2.94 6.15
N LEU A 64 6.88 -3.75 5.14
CA LEU A 64 5.60 -3.72 4.46
C LEU A 64 4.53 -4.38 5.34
N ALA A 65 3.38 -3.73 5.54
CA ALA A 65 2.26 -4.34 6.25
C ALA A 65 1.34 -5.12 5.31
N ALA A 66 1.07 -4.59 4.11
CA ALA A 66 0.25 -5.24 3.11
C ALA A 66 0.48 -4.64 1.72
N ALA A 67 0.26 -5.43 0.67
CA ALA A 67 0.26 -4.98 -0.71
C ALA A 67 -0.78 -5.74 -1.54
N PHE A 68 -1.68 -4.99 -2.16
CA PHE A 68 -2.80 -5.51 -2.94
C PHE A 68 -2.80 -4.89 -4.32
N ALA A 69 -3.14 -5.69 -5.32
CA ALA A 69 -3.39 -5.21 -6.66
C ALA A 69 -4.81 -5.59 -7.09
N ASN A 70 -5.38 -4.77 -7.95
CA ASN A 70 -6.63 -5.16 -8.57
C ASN A 70 -6.31 -6.20 -9.67
N PRO A 71 -6.81 -7.44 -9.56
CA PRO A 71 -6.56 -8.45 -10.57
C PRO A 71 -7.15 -8.00 -11.92
N ALA A 72 -6.35 -8.10 -12.97
CA ALA A 72 -6.73 -7.69 -14.32
C ALA A 72 -7.85 -8.54 -14.95
N ASN A 73 -8.39 -9.51 -14.21
CA ASN A 73 -9.33 -10.50 -14.69
C ASN A 73 -10.57 -10.64 -13.78
N GLU A 74 -11.70 -10.73 -14.39
CA GLU A 74 -13.04 -11.26 -14.03
C GLU A 74 -13.73 -10.81 -12.75
N PHE A 75 -13.03 -10.49 -11.65
CA PHE A 75 -13.64 -10.15 -10.36
C PHE A 75 -13.17 -8.81 -9.79
N ALA A 76 -12.59 -7.96 -10.62
CA ALA A 76 -12.14 -6.66 -10.18
C ALA A 76 -13.32 -5.74 -9.88
N SER A 77 -13.40 -5.24 -8.66
CA SER A 77 -14.28 -4.13 -8.33
C SER A 77 -13.47 -2.88 -8.01
N GLY A 78 -13.91 -1.74 -8.49
CA GLY A 78 -13.22 -0.48 -8.31
C GLY A 78 -12.34 -0.11 -9.51
N ILE A 79 -11.15 0.44 -9.27
CA ILE A 79 -10.23 0.93 -10.29
C ILE A 79 -9.31 -0.21 -10.74
N LEU A 80 -9.37 -0.59 -12.01
CA LEU A 80 -8.71 -1.80 -12.53
C LEU A 80 -7.19 -1.81 -12.40
N ASN A 81 -6.53 -0.68 -12.43
CA ASN A 81 -5.07 -0.57 -12.41
C ASN A 81 -4.58 -0.01 -11.08
N GLU A 82 -5.33 -0.28 -10.00
CA GLU A 82 -4.97 0.18 -8.67
C GLU A 82 -4.00 -0.80 -7.99
N PHE A 83 -2.94 -0.24 -7.43
CA PHE A 83 -2.00 -0.91 -6.55
C PHE A 83 -2.04 -0.22 -5.20
N LEU A 84 -2.46 -0.94 -4.16
CA LEU A 84 -2.59 -0.42 -2.81
C LEU A 84 -1.57 -1.08 -1.91
N HIS A 85 -0.80 -0.27 -1.16
CA HIS A 85 0.16 -0.79 -0.21
C HIS A 85 0.16 0.02 1.09
N ILE A 86 0.49 -0.67 2.19
CA ILE A 86 0.36 -0.15 3.56
C ILE A 86 1.69 -0.29 4.28
N TRP A 87 2.14 0.82 4.88
CA TRP A 87 3.40 0.91 5.62
C TRP A 87 3.16 1.38 7.05
N PRO A 88 3.58 0.63 8.07
CA PRO A 88 3.46 1.02 9.46
C PRO A 88 4.62 1.91 9.88
N TYR A 89 4.33 2.89 10.73
CA TYR A 89 5.34 3.75 11.37
C TYR A 89 5.01 3.93 12.84
N ARG A 90 6.03 4.08 13.66
CA ARG A 90 5.89 4.41 15.09
C ARG A 90 5.16 5.73 15.29
N ASP A 91 5.50 6.74 14.48
CA ASP A 91 4.95 8.09 14.52
C ASP A 91 5.23 8.83 13.21
N LEU A 92 4.76 10.08 13.10
CA LEU A 92 4.96 10.90 11.91
C LEU A 92 6.41 11.35 11.72
N ASN A 93 7.23 11.39 12.77
CA ASN A 93 8.65 11.70 12.63
C ASN A 93 9.37 10.56 11.92
N GLN A 94 9.12 9.32 12.34
CA GLN A 94 9.67 8.15 11.64
C GLN A 94 9.18 8.08 10.18
N TRP A 95 7.91 8.39 9.92
CA TRP A 95 7.42 8.48 8.54
C TRP A 95 8.25 9.45 7.70
N ALA A 96 8.50 10.65 8.20
CA ALA A 96 9.29 11.67 7.49
C ALA A 96 10.75 11.23 7.28
N GLU A 97 11.38 10.62 8.31
CA GLU A 97 12.74 10.07 8.22
C GLU A 97 12.85 8.98 7.15
N VAL A 98 11.87 8.07 7.13
CA VAL A 98 11.82 6.96 6.17
C VAL A 98 11.51 7.46 4.76
N ASP A 99 10.64 8.44 4.61
CA ASP A 99 10.33 9.05 3.30
C ASP A 99 11.58 9.70 2.71
N GLU A 100 12.34 10.47 3.51
CA GLU A 100 13.61 11.04 3.10
C GLU A 100 14.64 9.97 2.72
N ALA A 101 14.78 8.92 3.54
CA ALA A 101 15.71 7.83 3.27
C ALA A 101 15.31 7.04 2.01
N THR A 102 14.01 6.78 1.82
CA THR A 102 13.44 6.10 0.64
C THR A 102 13.73 6.89 -0.64
N SER A 103 13.68 8.22 -0.59
CA SER A 103 13.96 9.06 -1.75
C SER A 103 15.40 8.91 -2.27
N LYS A 104 16.32 8.39 -1.44
CA LYS A 104 17.72 8.13 -1.77
C LYS A 104 17.98 6.73 -2.33
N LEU A 105 16.97 5.82 -2.23
CA LEU A 105 17.03 4.49 -2.83
C LEU A 105 16.70 4.57 -4.32
N ALA A 106 17.73 4.70 -5.17
CA ALA A 106 17.55 4.94 -6.61
C ALA A 106 16.69 3.85 -7.27
N GLY A 107 16.99 2.58 -7.04
CA GLY A 107 16.23 1.46 -7.60
C GLY A 107 14.75 1.46 -7.16
N TRP A 108 14.49 1.74 -5.90
CA TRP A 108 13.13 1.80 -5.36
C TRP A 108 12.30 2.94 -5.96
N ARG A 109 12.86 4.13 -6.02
CA ARG A 109 12.15 5.30 -6.55
C ARG A 109 11.77 5.12 -8.02
N ASP A 110 12.66 4.54 -8.79
CA ASP A 110 12.51 4.45 -10.23
C ASP A 110 11.76 3.19 -10.68
N CYS A 111 11.51 2.22 -9.78
CA CYS A 111 10.97 0.92 -10.14
C CYS A 111 9.50 0.96 -10.59
N SER A 112 8.69 1.85 -10.07
CA SER A 112 7.26 1.94 -10.41
C SER A 112 6.88 3.27 -11.06
N ASP A 113 7.59 4.36 -10.77
CA ASP A 113 7.25 5.71 -11.24
C ASP A 113 7.01 5.83 -12.76
N PRO A 114 7.79 5.16 -13.64
CA PRO A 114 7.55 5.22 -15.08
C PRO A 114 6.17 4.70 -15.51
N TYR A 115 5.53 3.87 -14.69
CA TYR A 115 4.24 3.24 -15.00
C TYR A 115 3.06 3.92 -14.31
N LEU A 116 3.31 4.88 -13.41
CA LEU A 116 2.25 5.51 -12.63
C LEU A 116 1.54 6.61 -13.40
N VAL A 117 0.23 6.63 -13.26
CA VAL A 117 -0.66 7.71 -13.72
C VAL A 117 -0.95 8.68 -12.59
N SER A 118 -1.19 8.16 -11.39
CA SER A 118 -1.42 8.97 -10.19
C SER A 118 -1.06 8.20 -8.93
N ARG A 119 -0.75 8.94 -7.88
CA ARG A 119 -0.47 8.43 -6.54
C ARG A 119 -1.27 9.21 -5.52
N LYS A 120 -1.89 8.49 -4.58
CA LYS A 120 -2.53 9.05 -3.40
C LYS A 120 -1.90 8.44 -2.17
N SER A 121 -1.52 9.28 -1.21
CA SER A 121 -1.03 8.85 0.11
C SER A 121 -1.95 9.39 1.19
N GLU A 122 -2.30 8.54 2.16
CA GLU A 122 -3.12 8.89 3.30
C GLU A 122 -2.47 8.35 4.58
N ILE A 123 -2.54 9.12 5.65
CA ILE A 123 -2.10 8.66 6.98
C ILE A 123 -3.33 8.21 7.76
N TRP A 124 -3.31 6.95 8.15
CA TRP A 124 -4.37 6.31 8.92
C TRP A 124 -3.91 6.02 10.34
N ARG A 125 -4.84 6.09 11.28
CA ARG A 125 -4.62 5.65 12.67
C ARG A 125 -5.55 4.48 12.95
N PRO A 126 -5.05 3.40 13.57
CA PRO A 126 -5.90 2.30 13.97
C PRO A 126 -6.86 2.76 15.07
N VAL A 127 -8.10 2.29 15.00
CA VAL A 127 -9.09 2.47 16.04
C VAL A 127 -8.89 1.43 17.15
N ASP A 128 -9.48 1.67 18.33
CA ASP A 128 -9.27 0.83 19.52
C ASP A 128 -9.63 -0.65 19.34
N TYR A 129 -10.51 -0.97 18.43
CA TYR A 129 -10.90 -2.33 18.09
C TYR A 129 -10.17 -2.91 16.85
N SER A 130 -9.19 -2.20 16.31
CA SER A 130 -8.38 -2.72 15.20
C SER A 130 -7.47 -3.84 15.68
N PRO A 131 -7.40 -4.99 14.98
CA PRO A 131 -6.45 -6.05 15.30
C PRO A 131 -4.99 -5.66 15.06
N MET A 132 -4.72 -4.55 14.40
CA MET A 132 -3.37 -4.04 14.06
C MET A 132 -2.95 -2.85 14.93
N ARG A 133 -3.60 -2.61 16.06
CA ARG A 133 -3.24 -1.54 17.01
C ARG A 133 -2.17 -1.99 17.99
#